data_a0e8603127b30657b5bdd8b146e0af71
#
_entry.id   a0e8603127b30657b5bdd8b146e0af71
#
_cell.length_a   1.000
_cell.length_b   1.000
_cell.length_c   1.000
_cell.angle_alpha   90.00
_cell.angle_beta   90.00
_cell.angle_gamma   90.00
#
_symmetry.space_group_name_H-M   'P 1'
#
loop_
_entity.id
_entity.type
_entity.pdbx_description
1 polymer ?
#
loop_
_entity_poly.entity_id
_entity_poly.type
_entity_poly.pdbx_seq_one_letter_code
_entity_poly.pdbx_strand_id
1 'polypeptide(L)'
;HQIERCSAPCVGLISKSDYAADVVASVKFLRGESDAVLHELQGKMHTAAEQLQFEQAALYRDKIAALSNMMSQQAVESTGDDTDADIIAVTHSDARYCVNLAMVRGGRHLGDKAFFPQHTQDCSAQDVLDAFVIQHYLDSEPPRVMISALMPSKAVAELLNDAVGRSLQWVKQPRGQRKIWLEMALNNAQLALSRRMQQSASAKLRTEDLLKVLHSEIETDDEKSDFRVECFDISHTAGEAAQASCVVYQHHA
;
A
#
# COMPACT_ATOMS: atom_id res chain seq x y z
N HIS A 1 -7.64 -22.39 8.99
CA HIS A 1 -6.87 -23.32 9.81
C HIS A 1 -6.60 -24.63 9.07
N GLN A 2 -7.52 -25.10 8.21
CA GLN A 2 -7.34 -26.35 7.45
C GLN A 2 -6.10 -26.36 6.55
N ILE A 3 -5.67 -25.19 6.08
CA ILE A 3 -4.44 -25.00 5.27
C ILE A 3 -3.25 -24.50 6.10
N GLU A 4 -3.36 -24.50 7.43
CA GLU A 4 -2.34 -24.11 8.40
C GLU A 4 -1.76 -22.69 8.22
N ARG A 5 -2.54 -21.81 7.55
CA ARG A 5 -2.12 -20.40 7.30
C ARG A 5 -2.79 -19.38 8.21
N CYS A 6 -3.54 -19.80 9.21
CA CYS A 6 -4.08 -18.91 10.23
C CYS A 6 -4.21 -19.63 11.58
N SER A 7 -4.13 -18.87 12.66
CA SER A 7 -4.30 -19.35 14.03
C SER A 7 -5.76 -19.60 14.45
N ALA A 8 -6.70 -19.43 13.51
CA ALA A 8 -8.13 -19.71 13.65
C ALA A 8 -8.83 -19.05 14.86
N PRO A 9 -8.73 -17.72 15.02
CA PRO A 9 -9.39 -17.02 16.13
C PRO A 9 -10.92 -17.10 16.06
N CYS A 10 -11.50 -17.24 14.86
CA CYS A 10 -12.95 -17.34 14.65
C CYS A 10 -13.58 -18.63 15.21
N VAL A 11 -12.80 -19.69 15.38
CA VAL A 11 -13.23 -20.98 15.96
C VAL A 11 -12.58 -21.28 17.32
N GLY A 12 -11.90 -20.29 17.91
CA GLY A 12 -11.37 -20.37 19.27
C GLY A 12 -10.16 -21.28 19.47
N LEU A 13 -9.39 -21.58 18.41
CA LEU A 13 -8.16 -22.38 18.51
C LEU A 13 -6.96 -21.60 19.05
N ILE A 14 -7.08 -20.29 19.17
CA ILE A 14 -6.10 -19.41 19.82
C ILE A 14 -6.79 -18.58 20.89
N SER A 15 -6.11 -18.29 22.00
CA SER A 15 -6.63 -17.39 23.01
C SER A 15 -6.65 -15.94 22.53
N LYS A 16 -7.52 -15.10 23.10
CA LYS A 16 -7.58 -13.66 22.76
C LYS A 16 -6.26 -12.94 23.06
N SER A 17 -5.58 -13.33 24.15
CA SER A 17 -4.28 -12.78 24.55
C SER A 17 -3.18 -13.13 23.57
N ASP A 18 -3.10 -14.39 23.15
CA ASP A 18 -2.07 -14.84 22.22
C ASP A 18 -2.29 -14.27 20.83
N TYR A 19 -3.56 -14.17 20.40
CA TYR A 19 -3.87 -13.50 19.14
C TYR A 19 -3.50 -12.01 19.15
N ALA A 20 -3.77 -11.32 20.26
CA ALA A 20 -3.37 -9.92 20.42
C ALA A 20 -1.84 -9.76 20.38
N ALA A 21 -1.09 -10.69 20.99
CA ALA A 21 0.37 -10.71 20.91
C ALA A 21 0.88 -10.94 19.48
N ASP A 22 0.26 -11.85 18.72
CA ASP A 22 0.57 -12.08 17.30
C ASP A 22 0.32 -10.82 16.45
N VAL A 23 -0.79 -10.10 16.71
CA VAL A 23 -1.10 -8.84 16.03
C VAL A 23 -0.05 -7.77 16.35
N VAL A 24 0.34 -7.61 17.61
CA VAL A 24 1.38 -6.66 18.02
C VAL A 24 2.72 -6.97 17.35
N ALA A 25 3.12 -8.25 17.32
CA ALA A 25 4.35 -8.68 16.65
C ALA A 25 4.30 -8.39 15.14
N SER A 26 3.14 -8.64 14.50
CA SER A 26 2.93 -8.34 13.07
C SER A 26 3.02 -6.84 12.79
N VAL A 27 2.43 -5.99 13.65
CA VAL A 27 2.51 -4.53 13.53
C VAL A 27 3.96 -4.05 13.67
N LYS A 28 4.72 -4.57 14.66
CA LYS A 28 6.15 -4.25 14.83
C LYS A 28 6.95 -4.62 13.57
N PHE A 29 6.72 -5.82 13.04
CA PHE A 29 7.38 -6.27 11.81
C PHE A 29 7.09 -5.34 10.62
N LEU A 30 5.81 -4.97 10.41
CA LEU A 30 5.39 -4.07 9.33
C LEU A 30 5.92 -2.63 9.51
N ARG A 31 6.25 -2.23 10.74
CA ARG A 31 6.89 -0.94 11.03
C ARG A 31 8.41 -0.96 10.87
N GLY A 32 8.99 -2.10 10.48
CA GLY A 32 10.44 -2.23 10.31
C GLY A 32 11.19 -2.61 11.59
N GLU A 33 10.50 -2.81 12.72
CA GLU A 33 11.10 -3.24 14.00
C GLU A 33 11.38 -4.76 14.02
N SER A 34 11.90 -5.28 12.92
CA SER A 34 12.05 -6.73 12.70
C SER A 34 13.05 -7.37 13.68
N ASP A 35 14.09 -6.64 14.06
CA ASP A 35 15.10 -7.16 15.01
C ASP A 35 14.51 -7.36 16.39
N ALA A 36 13.61 -6.47 16.84
CA ALA A 36 12.88 -6.64 18.10
C ALA A 36 12.00 -7.90 18.09
N VAL A 37 11.33 -8.15 16.96
CA VAL A 37 10.48 -9.36 16.80
C VAL A 37 11.35 -10.63 16.80
N LEU A 38 12.50 -10.62 16.13
CA LEU A 38 13.42 -11.76 16.12
C LEU A 38 13.97 -12.03 17.52
N HIS A 39 14.39 -11.00 18.25
CA HIS A 39 14.86 -11.15 19.65
C HIS A 39 13.79 -11.74 20.56
N GLU A 40 12.55 -11.31 20.44
CA GLU A 40 11.42 -11.84 21.20
C GLU A 40 11.17 -13.34 20.88
N LEU A 41 11.23 -13.73 19.59
CA LEU A 41 11.08 -15.13 19.18
C LEU A 41 12.25 -15.99 19.65
N GLN A 42 13.48 -15.47 19.62
CA GLN A 42 14.65 -16.15 20.16
C GLN A 42 14.50 -16.41 21.67
N GLY A 43 14.04 -15.41 22.43
CA GLY A 43 13.74 -15.58 23.84
C GLY A 43 12.73 -16.69 24.11
N LYS A 44 11.62 -16.69 23.39
CA LYS A 44 10.58 -17.74 23.48
C LYS A 44 11.12 -19.12 23.12
N MET A 45 11.97 -19.21 22.10
CA MET A 45 12.63 -20.46 21.69
C MET A 45 13.53 -21.01 22.83
N HIS A 46 14.36 -20.16 23.42
CA HIS A 46 15.23 -20.56 24.54
C HIS A 46 14.43 -21.03 25.76
N THR A 47 13.41 -20.27 26.16
CA THR A 47 12.55 -20.65 27.29
C THR A 47 11.85 -22.00 27.04
N ALA A 48 11.33 -22.22 25.84
CA ALA A 48 10.73 -23.51 25.49
C ALA A 48 11.73 -24.67 25.51
N ALA A 49 12.98 -24.44 25.06
CA ALA A 49 14.03 -25.43 25.11
C ALA A 49 14.47 -25.75 26.55
N GLU A 50 14.60 -24.76 27.43
CA GLU A 50 14.88 -24.93 28.87
C GLU A 50 13.79 -25.74 29.60
N GLN A 51 12.53 -25.55 29.17
CA GLN A 51 11.39 -26.30 29.68
C GLN A 51 11.21 -27.67 29.04
N LEU A 52 12.16 -28.11 28.21
CA LEU A 52 12.13 -29.38 27.46
C LEU A 52 10.93 -29.51 26.49
N GLN A 53 10.33 -28.37 26.09
CA GLN A 53 9.24 -28.29 25.12
C GLN A 53 9.82 -28.19 23.69
N PHE A 54 10.45 -29.27 23.24
CA PHE A 54 11.24 -29.27 22.00
C PHE A 54 10.40 -28.99 20.75
N GLU A 55 9.14 -29.41 20.70
CA GLU A 55 8.24 -29.12 19.57
C GLU A 55 7.94 -27.62 19.47
N GLN A 56 7.70 -26.96 20.60
CA GLN A 56 7.49 -25.51 20.65
C GLN A 56 8.76 -24.75 20.28
N ALA A 57 9.92 -25.18 20.77
CA ALA A 57 11.20 -24.60 20.40
C ALA A 57 11.45 -24.73 18.89
N ALA A 58 11.12 -25.88 18.27
CA ALA A 58 11.24 -26.09 16.83
C ALA A 58 10.32 -25.16 16.03
N LEU A 59 9.07 -24.94 16.47
CA LEU A 59 8.15 -23.98 15.83
C LEU A 59 8.70 -22.55 15.87
N TYR A 60 9.28 -22.12 16.99
CA TYR A 60 9.91 -20.79 17.06
C TYR A 60 11.15 -20.69 16.18
N ARG A 61 11.98 -21.74 16.14
CA ARG A 61 13.15 -21.82 15.24
C ARG A 61 12.73 -21.64 13.77
N ASP A 62 11.68 -22.34 13.35
CA ASP A 62 11.20 -22.31 11.97
C ASP A 62 10.60 -20.94 11.62
N LYS A 63 9.88 -20.30 12.57
CA LYS A 63 9.42 -18.90 12.42
C LYS A 63 10.60 -17.93 12.28
N ILE A 64 11.65 -18.06 13.11
CA ILE A 64 12.86 -17.24 13.03
C ILE A 64 13.54 -17.43 11.67
N ALA A 65 13.70 -18.67 11.20
CA ALA A 65 14.30 -18.96 9.89
C ALA A 65 13.50 -18.34 8.74
N ALA A 66 12.16 -18.43 8.75
CA ALA A 66 11.30 -17.85 7.74
C ALA A 66 11.41 -16.31 7.72
N LEU A 67 11.36 -15.66 8.90
CA LEU A 67 11.52 -14.21 9.01
C LEU A 67 12.92 -13.76 8.58
N SER A 68 13.98 -14.45 9.01
CA SER A 68 15.36 -14.14 8.62
C SER A 68 15.58 -14.27 7.10
N ASN A 69 14.97 -15.27 6.46
CA ASN A 69 15.02 -15.42 5.00
C ASN A 69 14.29 -14.26 4.29
N MET A 70 13.12 -13.86 4.77
CA MET A 70 12.44 -12.68 4.23
C MET A 70 13.28 -11.41 4.40
N MET A 71 13.88 -11.23 5.57
CA MET A 71 14.74 -10.07 5.86
C MET A 71 16.02 -10.08 5.02
N SER A 72 16.64 -11.24 4.78
CA SER A 72 17.84 -11.34 3.94
C SER A 72 17.55 -11.06 2.46
N GLN A 73 16.39 -11.46 1.96
CA GLN A 73 15.95 -11.07 0.61
C GLN A 73 15.73 -9.55 0.48
N GLN A 74 15.26 -8.90 1.54
CA GLN A 74 15.13 -7.44 1.60
C GLN A 74 16.46 -6.73 1.92
N ALA A 75 17.37 -7.36 2.68
CA ALA A 75 18.66 -6.79 3.08
C ALA A 75 19.66 -6.65 1.92
N VAL A 76 19.47 -7.35 0.81
CA VAL A 76 20.25 -7.10 -0.42
C VAL A 76 20.03 -5.64 -0.92
N GLU A 77 18.99 -4.98 -0.45
CA GLU A 77 18.67 -3.59 -0.79
C GLU A 77 19.11 -2.55 0.24
N SER A 78 19.56 -2.95 1.45
CA SER A 78 19.92 -1.99 2.50
C SER A 78 21.40 -2.05 2.86
N THR A 79 22.18 -1.15 2.32
CA THR A 79 23.52 -0.83 2.84
C THR A 79 23.43 0.29 3.88
N GLY A 80 23.28 -0.07 5.16
CA GLY A 80 23.80 0.71 6.28
C GLY A 80 23.20 2.08 6.63
N ASP A 81 22.11 2.52 6.02
CA ASP A 81 21.42 3.77 6.40
C ASP A 81 20.12 3.41 7.16
N ASP A 82 20.16 3.49 8.47
CA ASP A 82 19.03 3.24 9.38
C ASP A 82 18.01 4.40 9.34
N THR A 83 17.72 4.88 8.13
CA THR A 83 16.90 6.08 7.93
C THR A 83 15.46 5.70 7.60
N ASP A 84 14.53 6.32 8.31
CA ASP A 84 13.12 6.37 7.93
C ASP A 84 12.92 7.46 6.88
N ALA A 85 12.39 7.09 5.73
CA ALA A 85 12.13 8.02 4.64
C ALA A 85 10.85 7.66 3.88
N ASP A 86 10.14 8.66 3.41
CA ASP A 86 9.09 8.53 2.41
C ASP A 86 9.58 9.11 1.08
N ILE A 87 9.38 8.35 0.02
CA ILE A 87 9.79 8.72 -1.33
C ILE A 87 8.54 8.97 -2.16
N ILE A 88 8.36 10.22 -2.61
CA ILE A 88 7.21 10.64 -3.37
C ILE A 88 7.62 10.88 -4.81
N ALA A 89 7.11 10.07 -5.72
CA ALA A 89 7.35 10.19 -7.14
C ALA A 89 6.06 10.58 -7.86
N VAL A 90 6.10 11.70 -8.58
CA VAL A 90 4.97 12.17 -9.40
C VAL A 90 5.33 11.97 -10.86
N THR A 91 4.45 11.33 -11.60
CA THR A 91 4.54 11.19 -13.06
C THR A 91 3.21 11.51 -13.72
N HIS A 92 3.23 11.87 -14.98
CA HIS A 92 2.01 12.14 -15.75
C HIS A 92 2.13 11.64 -17.19
N SER A 93 0.98 11.36 -17.77
CA SER A 93 0.82 11.15 -19.21
C SER A 93 -0.50 11.79 -19.62
N ASP A 94 -0.44 12.69 -20.60
CA ASP A 94 -1.54 13.59 -20.94
C ASP A 94 -2.02 14.36 -19.70
N ALA A 95 -3.31 14.39 -19.44
CA ALA A 95 -3.90 15.05 -18.27
C ALA A 95 -4.01 14.13 -17.03
N ARG A 96 -3.42 12.94 -17.05
CA ARG A 96 -3.52 11.95 -15.95
C ARG A 96 -2.24 11.89 -15.18
N TYR A 97 -2.35 11.92 -13.86
CA TYR A 97 -1.23 11.86 -12.94
C TYR A 97 -1.24 10.55 -12.14
N CYS A 98 -0.05 10.12 -11.75
CA CYS A 98 0.17 9.10 -10.74
C CYS A 98 1.17 9.63 -9.72
N VAL A 99 0.82 9.51 -8.45
CA VAL A 99 1.72 9.75 -7.33
C VAL A 99 2.04 8.41 -6.69
N ASN A 100 3.31 8.01 -6.72
CA ASN A 100 3.77 6.80 -6.04
C ASN A 100 4.44 7.18 -4.73
N LEU A 101 3.94 6.62 -3.63
CA LEU A 101 4.54 6.74 -2.30
C LEU A 101 5.25 5.43 -1.98
N ALA A 102 6.58 5.48 -1.88
CA ALA A 102 7.38 4.37 -1.40
C ALA A 102 7.84 4.66 0.03
N MET A 103 7.66 3.69 0.92
CA MET A 103 7.98 3.84 2.33
C MET A 103 9.23 3.06 2.68
N VAL A 104 10.19 3.73 3.31
CA VAL A 104 11.41 3.12 3.87
C VAL A 104 11.41 3.33 5.37
N ARG A 105 11.62 2.24 6.13
CA ARG A 105 11.73 2.28 7.59
C ARG A 105 12.93 1.42 8.02
N GLY A 106 13.79 1.99 8.87
CA GLY A 106 15.04 1.33 9.26
C GLY A 106 15.90 0.96 8.04
N GLY A 107 15.98 1.82 7.03
CA GLY A 107 16.69 1.55 5.78
C GLY A 107 16.07 0.50 4.86
N ARG A 108 14.91 -0.08 5.20
CA ARG A 108 14.23 -1.13 4.43
C ARG A 108 13.03 -0.58 3.70
N HIS A 109 12.88 -0.96 2.44
CA HIS A 109 11.71 -0.63 1.64
C HIS A 109 10.51 -1.49 2.07
N LEU A 110 9.46 -0.86 2.61
CA LEU A 110 8.27 -1.56 3.11
C LEU A 110 7.21 -1.78 2.03
N GLY A 111 7.29 -1.07 0.94
CA GLY A 111 6.36 -1.17 -0.18
C GLY A 111 6.05 0.16 -0.83
N ASP A 112 5.32 0.07 -1.94
CA ASP A 112 4.85 1.20 -2.75
C ASP A 112 3.34 1.25 -2.79
N LYS A 113 2.81 2.46 -2.83
CA LYS A 113 1.39 2.68 -3.08
C LYS A 113 1.22 3.74 -4.16
N ALA A 114 0.52 3.38 -5.23
CA ALA A 114 0.19 4.29 -6.32
C ALA A 114 -1.18 4.94 -6.06
N PHE A 115 -1.22 6.26 -6.22
CA PHE A 115 -2.41 7.09 -6.11
C PHE A 115 -2.68 7.75 -7.47
N PHE A 116 -3.94 7.85 -7.84
CA PHE A 116 -4.36 8.43 -9.11
C PHE A 116 -5.30 9.60 -8.84
N PRO A 117 -4.76 10.83 -8.71
CA PRO A 117 -5.56 12.03 -8.49
C PRO A 117 -6.55 12.24 -9.63
N GLN A 118 -7.75 12.69 -9.29
CA GLN A 118 -8.79 13.04 -10.26
C GLN A 118 -8.86 14.56 -10.45
N HIS A 119 -9.51 15.01 -11.53
CA HIS A 119 -9.68 16.44 -11.83
C HIS A 119 -8.38 17.23 -11.97
N THR A 120 -7.40 16.63 -12.64
CA THR A 120 -6.03 17.19 -12.80
C THR A 120 -5.79 17.86 -14.15
N GLN A 121 -6.84 18.19 -14.92
CA GLN A 121 -6.73 18.66 -16.31
C GLN A 121 -5.89 19.93 -16.46
N ASP A 122 -6.00 20.85 -15.47
CA ASP A 122 -5.28 22.13 -15.47
C ASP A 122 -4.20 22.22 -14.37
N CYS A 123 -3.85 21.09 -13.76
CA CYS A 123 -2.89 21.05 -12.67
C CYS A 123 -1.47 20.81 -13.20
N SER A 124 -0.50 21.49 -12.60
CA SER A 124 0.91 21.15 -12.78
C SER A 124 1.30 19.97 -11.87
N ALA A 125 2.42 19.32 -12.17
CA ALA A 125 2.96 18.27 -11.30
C ALA A 125 3.26 18.79 -9.87
N GLN A 126 3.54 20.09 -9.74
CA GLN A 126 3.73 20.77 -8.47
C GLN A 126 2.43 20.84 -7.67
N ASP A 127 1.33 21.24 -8.31
CA ASP A 127 0.02 21.33 -7.66
C ASP A 127 -0.45 19.95 -7.19
N VAL A 128 -0.20 18.91 -7.98
CA VAL A 128 -0.51 17.52 -7.64
C VAL A 128 0.32 17.04 -6.44
N LEU A 129 1.62 17.37 -6.40
CA LEU A 129 2.46 17.04 -5.25
C LEU A 129 1.98 17.74 -3.99
N ASP A 130 1.69 19.03 -4.07
CA ASP A 130 1.25 19.83 -2.93
C ASP A 130 -0.07 19.32 -2.37
N ALA A 131 -1.05 19.07 -3.23
CA ALA A 131 -2.33 18.49 -2.84
C ALA A 131 -2.16 17.09 -2.19
N PHE A 132 -1.31 16.23 -2.77
CA PHE A 132 -1.05 14.91 -2.22
C PHE A 132 -0.42 14.99 -0.83
N VAL A 133 0.61 15.84 -0.66
CA VAL A 133 1.31 16.01 0.62
C VAL A 133 0.34 16.48 1.71
N ILE A 134 -0.50 17.47 1.43
CA ILE A 134 -1.49 17.94 2.38
C ILE A 134 -2.47 16.82 2.73
N GLN A 135 -3.11 16.19 1.75
CA GLN A 135 -4.15 15.20 1.99
C GLN A 135 -3.62 13.94 2.68
N HIS A 136 -2.42 13.49 2.32
CA HIS A 136 -1.87 12.25 2.86
C HIS A 136 -1.37 12.41 4.29
N TYR A 137 -0.73 13.53 4.60
CA TYR A 137 -0.13 13.77 5.92
C TYR A 137 -1.01 14.57 6.89
N LEU A 138 -2.27 14.84 6.54
CA LEU A 138 -3.27 15.31 7.52
C LEU A 138 -3.56 14.24 8.58
N ASP A 139 -3.65 12.97 8.15
CA ASP A 139 -4.04 11.85 9.00
C ASP A 139 -2.88 10.88 9.30
N SER A 140 -1.69 11.13 8.76
CA SER A 140 -0.53 10.26 8.94
C SER A 140 0.72 11.06 9.29
N GLU A 141 1.51 10.56 10.24
CA GLU A 141 2.75 11.20 10.64
C GLU A 141 3.87 10.93 9.61
N PRO A 142 4.43 11.98 8.95
CA PRO A 142 5.53 11.79 8.01
C PRO A 142 6.83 11.41 8.73
N PRO A 143 7.72 10.62 8.11
CA PRO A 143 9.08 10.43 8.61
C PRO A 143 9.87 11.73 8.52
N ARG A 144 11.05 11.75 9.18
CA ARG A 144 11.89 12.96 9.19
C ARG A 144 12.43 13.31 7.80
N VAL A 145 12.67 12.32 6.97
CA VAL A 145 13.26 12.47 5.63
C VAL A 145 12.19 12.23 4.56
N MET A 146 12.03 13.23 3.69
CA MET A 146 11.14 13.20 2.53
C MET A 146 11.98 13.30 1.27
N ILE A 147 11.83 12.37 0.35
CA ILE A 147 12.62 12.32 -0.90
C ILE A 147 11.66 12.50 -2.08
N SER A 148 11.92 13.49 -2.92
CA SER A 148 11.15 13.67 -4.16
C SER A 148 11.98 14.42 -5.21
N ALA A 149 11.74 14.13 -6.48
CA ALA A 149 12.32 14.89 -7.59
C ALA A 149 11.76 16.33 -7.68
N LEU A 150 10.53 16.52 -7.20
CA LEU A 150 9.88 17.81 -7.05
C LEU A 150 9.91 18.23 -5.57
N MET A 151 9.98 19.53 -5.32
CA MET A 151 9.87 20.06 -3.95
C MET A 151 8.45 20.56 -3.73
N PRO A 152 7.85 20.37 -2.56
CA PRO A 152 6.58 21.02 -2.26
C PRO A 152 6.77 22.55 -2.28
N SER A 153 5.70 23.29 -2.51
CA SER A 153 5.72 24.74 -2.37
C SER A 153 6.12 25.13 -0.96
N LYS A 154 6.70 26.32 -0.81
CA LYS A 154 7.16 26.81 0.49
C LYS A 154 6.01 26.84 1.52
N ALA A 155 4.83 27.25 1.08
CA ALA A 155 3.63 27.30 1.93
C ALA A 155 3.23 25.92 2.45
N VAL A 156 3.26 24.87 1.58
CA VAL A 156 2.93 23.50 1.97
C VAL A 156 3.98 22.90 2.88
N ALA A 157 5.27 23.17 2.62
CA ALA A 157 6.36 22.70 3.48
C ALA A 157 6.29 23.32 4.88
N GLU A 158 6.00 24.61 5.00
CA GLU A 158 5.80 25.32 6.27
C GLU A 158 4.58 24.78 7.02
N LEU A 159 3.43 24.66 6.34
CA LEU A 159 2.20 24.12 6.92
C LEU A 159 2.40 22.72 7.48
N LEU A 160 3.12 21.85 6.73
CA LEU A 160 3.39 20.49 7.19
C LEU A 160 4.33 20.46 8.40
N ASN A 161 5.38 21.30 8.41
CA ASN A 161 6.29 21.45 9.55
C ASN A 161 5.55 21.91 10.81
N ASP A 162 4.64 22.86 10.68
CA ASP A 162 3.83 23.38 11.77
C ASP A 162 2.88 22.31 12.31
N ALA A 163 2.21 21.58 11.41
CA ALA A 163 1.29 20.50 11.80
C ALA A 163 2.00 19.36 12.55
N VAL A 164 3.24 19.02 12.15
CA VAL A 164 4.03 17.94 12.76
C VAL A 164 4.83 18.41 13.97
N GLY A 165 4.95 19.73 14.16
CA GLY A 165 5.73 20.33 15.25
C GLY A 165 7.26 20.14 15.12
N ARG A 166 7.73 19.82 13.93
CA ARG A 166 9.17 19.63 13.63
C ARG A 166 9.49 19.95 12.17
N SER A 167 10.74 20.30 11.89
CA SER A 167 11.23 20.50 10.51
C SER A 167 11.45 19.15 9.81
N LEU A 168 10.87 19.00 8.62
CA LEU A 168 11.07 17.86 7.74
C LEU A 168 12.21 18.14 6.77
N GLN A 169 13.04 17.14 6.55
CA GLN A 169 14.16 17.22 5.62
C GLN A 169 13.72 16.76 4.22
N TRP A 170 13.52 17.71 3.31
CA TRP A 170 13.24 17.43 1.90
C TRP A 170 14.53 17.25 1.10
N VAL A 171 14.65 16.15 0.37
CA VAL A 171 15.82 15.81 -0.46
C VAL A 171 15.41 15.71 -1.93
N LYS A 172 15.78 16.74 -2.72
CA LYS A 172 15.47 16.81 -4.16
C LYS A 172 16.44 16.01 -5.03
N GLN A 173 17.72 16.00 -4.68
CA GLN A 173 18.78 15.35 -5.44
C GLN A 173 19.51 14.36 -4.54
N PRO A 174 18.89 13.21 -4.25
CA PRO A 174 19.52 12.20 -3.40
C PRO A 174 20.74 11.56 -4.08
N ARG A 175 21.68 11.05 -3.28
CA ARG A 175 22.86 10.31 -3.72
C ARG A 175 22.85 8.90 -3.13
N GLY A 176 23.66 8.00 -3.71
CA GLY A 176 23.79 6.63 -3.21
C GLY A 176 22.46 5.89 -3.20
N GLN A 177 22.18 5.18 -2.13
CA GLN A 177 20.98 4.36 -1.96
C GLN A 177 19.67 5.16 -2.12
N ARG A 178 19.61 6.37 -1.59
CA ARG A 178 18.41 7.24 -1.69
C ARG A 178 18.08 7.61 -3.14
N LYS A 179 19.10 7.68 -4.02
CA LYS A 179 18.90 7.89 -5.45
C LYS A 179 18.23 6.68 -6.09
N ILE A 180 18.68 5.47 -5.73
CA ILE A 180 18.10 4.21 -6.21
C ILE A 180 16.62 4.12 -5.81
N TRP A 181 16.28 4.45 -4.56
CA TRP A 181 14.90 4.48 -4.09
C TRP A 181 14.02 5.45 -4.90
N LEU A 182 14.54 6.66 -5.21
CA LEU A 182 13.80 7.62 -6.00
C LEU A 182 13.60 7.12 -7.45
N GLU A 183 14.60 6.53 -8.06
CA GLU A 183 14.52 5.95 -9.41
C GLU A 183 13.51 4.79 -9.45
N MET A 184 13.51 3.91 -8.46
CA MET A 184 12.53 2.84 -8.34
C MET A 184 11.11 3.40 -8.19
N ALA A 185 10.90 4.38 -7.32
CA ALA A 185 9.58 5.00 -7.12
C ALA A 185 9.07 5.68 -8.39
N LEU A 186 9.93 6.36 -9.16
CA LEU A 186 9.58 6.95 -10.46
C LEU A 186 9.19 5.88 -11.49
N ASN A 187 9.97 4.81 -11.59
CA ASN A 187 9.65 3.69 -12.48
C ASN A 187 8.32 3.02 -12.10
N ASN A 188 8.08 2.80 -10.80
CA ASN A 188 6.85 2.22 -10.31
C ASN A 188 5.64 3.12 -10.57
N ALA A 189 5.80 4.45 -10.41
CA ALA A 189 4.78 5.43 -10.78
C ALA A 189 4.41 5.32 -12.27
N GLN A 190 5.42 5.24 -13.14
CA GLN A 190 5.22 5.17 -14.59
C GLN A 190 4.55 3.86 -15.02
N LEU A 191 4.97 2.74 -14.45
CA LEU A 191 4.35 1.43 -14.69
C LEU A 191 2.90 1.39 -14.20
N ALA A 192 2.62 1.95 -13.02
CA ALA A 192 1.27 2.03 -12.45
C ALA A 192 0.35 2.88 -13.34
N LEU A 193 0.84 4.04 -13.81
CA LEU A 193 0.10 4.91 -14.73
C LEU A 193 -0.20 4.20 -16.05
N SER A 194 0.80 3.57 -16.66
CA SER A 194 0.63 2.82 -17.90
C SER A 194 -0.40 1.70 -17.79
N ARG A 195 -0.35 0.94 -16.69
CA ARG A 195 -1.34 -0.12 -16.39
C ARG A 195 -2.75 0.46 -16.23
N ARG A 196 -2.88 1.58 -15.51
CA ARG A 196 -4.17 2.24 -15.31
C ARG A 196 -4.77 2.73 -16.64
N MET A 197 -3.93 3.29 -17.52
CA MET A 197 -4.36 3.73 -18.86
C MET A 197 -4.81 2.55 -19.73
N GLN A 198 -4.05 1.46 -19.74
CA GLN A 198 -4.42 0.24 -20.47
C GLN A 198 -5.74 -0.37 -19.95
N GLN A 199 -5.92 -0.41 -18.63
CA GLN A 199 -7.16 -0.90 -18.02
C GLN A 199 -8.36 -0.04 -18.41
N SER A 200 -8.21 1.29 -18.39
CA SER A 200 -9.26 2.22 -18.80
C SER A 200 -9.61 2.06 -20.27
N ALA A 201 -8.62 1.93 -21.17
CA ALA A 201 -8.86 1.70 -22.59
C ALA A 201 -9.55 0.34 -22.83
N SER A 202 -9.11 -0.71 -22.14
CA SER A 202 -9.75 -2.03 -22.22
C SER A 202 -11.19 -2.03 -21.67
N ALA A 203 -11.46 -1.27 -20.61
CA ALA A 203 -12.82 -1.13 -20.06
C ALA A 203 -13.74 -0.41 -21.06
N LYS A 204 -13.26 0.66 -21.69
CA LYS A 204 -14.01 1.36 -22.75
C LYS A 204 -14.37 0.41 -23.91
N LEU A 205 -13.42 -0.36 -24.41
CA LEU A 205 -13.67 -1.34 -25.49
C LEU A 205 -14.70 -2.39 -25.07
N ARG A 206 -14.64 -2.90 -23.84
CA ARG A 206 -15.65 -3.86 -23.32
C ARG A 206 -17.05 -3.26 -23.26
N THR A 207 -17.16 -2.00 -22.86
CA THR A 207 -18.45 -1.31 -22.85
C THR A 207 -19.00 -1.14 -24.28
N GLU A 208 -18.14 -0.78 -25.24
CA GLU A 208 -18.53 -0.69 -26.64
C GLU A 208 -19.01 -2.03 -27.21
N ASP A 209 -18.32 -3.12 -26.89
CA ASP A 209 -18.71 -4.45 -27.32
C ASP A 209 -20.03 -4.90 -26.66
N LEU A 210 -20.22 -4.58 -25.37
CA LEU A 210 -21.49 -4.84 -24.68
C LEU A 210 -22.65 -4.08 -25.32
N LEU A 211 -22.47 -2.81 -25.63
CA LEU A 211 -23.49 -1.97 -26.29
C LEU A 211 -23.88 -2.54 -27.66
N LYS A 212 -22.89 -3.05 -28.43
CA LYS A 212 -23.16 -3.72 -29.72
C LYS A 212 -24.02 -4.98 -29.53
N VAL A 213 -23.70 -5.79 -28.53
CA VAL A 213 -24.45 -7.04 -28.23
C VAL A 213 -25.88 -6.73 -27.78
N LEU A 214 -26.06 -5.64 -27.02
CA LEU A 214 -27.37 -5.19 -26.55
C LEU A 214 -28.17 -4.43 -27.63
N HIS A 215 -27.63 -4.26 -28.82
CA HIS A 215 -28.22 -3.44 -29.90
C HIS A 215 -28.64 -2.04 -29.44
N SER A 216 -27.81 -1.43 -28.59
CA SER A 216 -28.08 -0.10 -28.06
C SER A 216 -27.81 0.98 -29.10
N GLU A 217 -28.69 1.97 -29.17
CA GLU A 217 -28.56 3.15 -30.06
C GLU A 217 -27.65 4.25 -29.48
N ILE A 218 -26.90 3.94 -28.40
CA ILE A 218 -25.96 4.87 -27.76
C ILE A 218 -24.73 5.04 -28.65
N GLU A 219 -24.56 6.21 -29.25
CA GLU A 219 -23.46 6.47 -30.21
C GLU A 219 -22.40 7.42 -29.66
N THR A 220 -22.79 8.40 -28.84
CA THR A 220 -21.87 9.44 -28.35
C THR A 220 -21.00 8.93 -27.18
N ASP A 221 -19.76 9.45 -27.08
CA ASP A 221 -18.86 9.08 -25.99
C ASP A 221 -19.39 9.49 -24.61
N ASP A 222 -20.13 10.60 -24.52
CA ASP A 222 -20.76 11.06 -23.28
C ASP A 222 -21.85 10.11 -22.85
N GLU A 223 -22.76 9.69 -23.75
CA GLU A 223 -23.81 8.70 -23.46
C GLU A 223 -23.22 7.33 -23.08
N LYS A 224 -22.10 6.92 -23.72
CA LYS A 224 -21.40 5.68 -23.36
C LYS A 224 -20.77 5.76 -21.97
N SER A 225 -20.30 6.93 -21.55
CA SER A 225 -19.75 7.12 -20.20
C SER A 225 -20.84 7.05 -19.13
N ASP A 226 -22.05 7.48 -19.46
CA ASP A 226 -23.21 7.46 -18.55
C ASP A 226 -23.93 6.11 -18.54
N PHE A 227 -23.55 5.20 -19.44
CA PHE A 227 -24.12 3.86 -19.48
C PHE A 227 -23.91 3.14 -18.17
N ARG A 228 -25.02 2.73 -17.56
CA ARG A 228 -25.05 2.12 -16.23
C ARG A 228 -25.61 0.71 -16.29
N VAL A 229 -24.87 -0.24 -15.73
CA VAL A 229 -25.31 -1.62 -15.53
C VAL A 229 -25.39 -1.90 -14.04
N GLU A 230 -26.50 -2.43 -13.59
CA GLU A 230 -26.71 -2.84 -12.21
C GLU A 230 -26.91 -4.36 -12.14
N CYS A 231 -26.18 -5.00 -11.25
CA CYS A 231 -26.34 -6.42 -10.96
C CYS A 231 -26.77 -6.57 -9.51
N PHE A 232 -27.92 -7.23 -9.30
CA PHE A 232 -28.48 -7.50 -7.99
C PHE A 232 -28.25 -8.96 -7.63
N ASP A 233 -27.63 -9.20 -6.48
CA ASP A 233 -27.53 -10.51 -5.86
C ASP A 233 -28.38 -10.51 -4.58
N ILE A 234 -29.31 -11.47 -4.49
CA ILE A 234 -30.16 -11.63 -3.34
C ILE A 234 -29.86 -12.98 -2.72
N SER A 235 -29.26 -12.95 -1.54
CA SER A 235 -28.95 -14.15 -0.77
C SER A 235 -29.82 -14.22 0.49
N HIS A 236 -30.26 -15.41 0.83
CA HIS A 236 -31.02 -15.70 2.04
C HIS A 236 -30.61 -17.04 2.65
N THR A 237 -30.54 -17.08 3.95
CA THR A 237 -30.20 -18.28 4.71
C THR A 237 -31.49 -18.92 5.20
N ALA A 238 -31.92 -19.99 4.56
CA ALA A 238 -33.12 -20.79 4.95
C ALA A 238 -34.42 -19.97 5.16
N GLY A 239 -34.58 -18.88 4.41
CA GLY A 239 -35.78 -18.02 4.49
C GLY A 239 -35.75 -16.95 5.57
N GLU A 240 -34.66 -16.85 6.33
CA GLU A 240 -34.47 -15.78 7.32
C GLU A 240 -33.39 -14.80 6.86
N ALA A 241 -33.55 -13.52 7.26
CA ALA A 241 -32.57 -12.46 7.03
C ALA A 241 -32.11 -12.31 5.57
N ALA A 242 -33.05 -12.13 4.62
CA ALA A 242 -32.73 -11.85 3.24
C ALA A 242 -31.87 -10.59 3.12
N GLN A 243 -30.72 -10.70 2.46
CA GLN A 243 -29.80 -9.59 2.16
C GLN A 243 -29.67 -9.45 0.66
N ALA A 244 -29.64 -8.22 0.19
CA ALA A 244 -29.39 -7.91 -1.21
C ALA A 244 -28.14 -7.04 -1.34
N SER A 245 -27.33 -7.35 -2.32
CA SER A 245 -26.23 -6.49 -2.77
C SER A 245 -26.49 -6.02 -4.19
N CYS A 246 -26.07 -4.78 -4.48
CA CYS A 246 -26.10 -4.22 -5.82
C CYS A 246 -24.70 -3.82 -6.22
N VAL A 247 -24.22 -4.36 -7.33
CA VAL A 247 -22.95 -3.93 -7.95
C VAL A 247 -23.32 -3.06 -9.14
N VAL A 248 -22.71 -1.89 -9.20
CA VAL A 248 -22.95 -0.91 -10.26
C VAL A 248 -21.70 -0.78 -11.12
N TYR A 249 -21.86 -0.90 -12.43
CA TYR A 249 -20.85 -0.57 -13.43
C TYR A 249 -21.29 0.70 -14.16
N GLN A 250 -20.49 1.74 -14.10
CA GLN A 250 -20.72 3.04 -14.74
C GLN A 250 -19.37 3.74 -14.99
N HIS A 251 -19.31 4.65 -15.94
CA HIS A 251 -18.08 5.37 -16.32
C HIS A 251 -16.90 4.46 -16.68
N HIS A 252 -17.16 3.29 -17.25
CA HIS A 252 -16.17 2.25 -17.59
C HIS A 252 -15.38 1.71 -16.37
N ALA A 253 -15.96 1.72 -15.17
CA ALA A 253 -15.32 1.28 -13.91
C ALA A 253 -16.16 0.27 -13.11
#